data_9ab85f3b2e800fd031e3e5d5027d9f05
#
_entry.id   9ab85f3b2e800fd031e3e5d5027d9f05
#
_cell.length_a   1.000
_cell.length_b   1.000
_cell.length_c   1.000
_cell.angle_alpha   90.00
_cell.angle_beta   90.00
_cell.angle_gamma   90.00
#
_symmetry.space_group_name_H-M   'P 1'
#
loop_
_entity.id
_entity.type
_entity.pdbx_description
1 polymer ?
#
loop_
_entity_poly.entity_id
_entity_poly.type
_entity_poly.pdbx_seq_one_letter_code
_entity_poly.pdbx_strand_id
1 'polypeptide(L)'
;MKIIIIGCGRVGAGLAKNLSIQGIDVSIIDSDPKAFELLGPTFKGKKVIGIGFDQKVLSDAGIERADALAAVTASDEVNLVAARMAKMVFKVPRVSARVYEPQKAKIYRRMGIQTISPVTLGIDRMISTLIYSQLNIERMIGAGQVSLIDVDVKPQLVNHSIKETEVPGEIQVVAITRAGKTFIPNPATQFQRDDIVHLFVKFGSKDKVSRIFGA
;
A
#
# COMPACT_ATOMS: atom_id res chain seq x y z
N MET A 1 11.41 -11.46 13.82
CA MET A 1 11.60 -10.76 12.54
C MET A 1 12.29 -9.44 12.82
N LYS A 2 13.38 -9.14 12.09
CA LYS A 2 14.16 -7.90 12.24
C LYS A 2 14.01 -7.02 10.99
N ILE A 3 13.66 -5.75 11.17
CA ILE A 3 13.50 -4.79 10.08
C ILE A 3 14.41 -3.58 10.30
N ILE A 4 15.11 -3.17 9.24
CA ILE A 4 15.91 -1.94 9.23
C ILE A 4 15.17 -0.87 8.44
N ILE A 5 15.11 0.33 9.00
CA ILE A 5 14.52 1.50 8.34
C ILE A 5 15.62 2.56 8.19
N ILE A 6 15.79 3.08 6.99
CA ILE A 6 16.74 4.15 6.68
C ILE A 6 15.95 5.43 6.40
N GLY A 7 16.19 6.44 7.23
CA GLY A 7 15.46 7.72 7.26
C GLY A 7 14.41 7.76 8.37
N CYS A 8 14.57 8.66 9.33
CA CYS A 8 13.67 8.86 10.46
C CYS A 8 12.76 10.09 10.28
N GLY A 9 12.41 10.41 9.04
CA GLY A 9 11.38 11.41 8.74
C GLY A 9 9.97 10.90 9.06
N ARG A 10 8.94 11.65 8.68
CA ARG A 10 7.51 11.31 8.94
C ARG A 10 7.13 9.89 8.56
N VAL A 11 7.57 9.42 7.38
CA VAL A 11 7.28 8.05 6.91
C VAL A 11 8.04 7.02 7.72
N GLY A 12 9.36 7.19 7.90
CA GLY A 12 10.19 6.22 8.60
C GLY A 12 9.85 6.11 10.08
N ALA A 13 9.65 7.23 10.77
CA ALA A 13 9.23 7.23 12.16
C ALA A 13 7.84 6.61 12.35
N GLY A 14 6.89 6.90 11.44
CA GLY A 14 5.56 6.27 11.45
C GLY A 14 5.65 4.76 11.26
N LEU A 15 6.42 4.31 10.27
CA LEU A 15 6.65 2.89 10.00
C LEU A 15 7.31 2.20 11.21
N ALA A 16 8.36 2.81 11.77
CA ALA A 16 9.08 2.25 12.92
C ALA A 16 8.17 2.06 14.14
N LYS A 17 7.35 3.06 14.46
CA LYS A 17 6.39 2.98 15.57
C LYS A 17 5.37 1.86 15.37
N ASN A 18 4.74 1.81 14.19
CA ASN A 18 3.72 0.80 13.91
C ASN A 18 4.28 -0.63 13.94
N LEU A 19 5.47 -0.85 13.39
CA LEU A 19 6.11 -2.16 13.44
C LEU A 19 6.54 -2.55 14.87
N SER A 20 7.05 -1.59 15.64
CA SER A 20 7.43 -1.82 17.04
C SER A 20 6.23 -2.19 17.92
N ILE A 21 5.07 -1.57 17.72
CA ILE A 21 3.81 -1.93 18.41
C ILE A 21 3.40 -3.37 18.07
N GLN A 22 3.68 -3.84 16.88
CA GLN A 22 3.40 -5.22 16.45
C GLN A 22 4.45 -6.23 16.99
N GLY A 23 5.39 -5.80 17.83
CA GLY A 23 6.40 -6.67 18.41
C GLY A 23 7.57 -7.01 17.46
N ILE A 24 7.73 -6.28 16.37
CA ILE A 24 8.81 -6.48 15.41
C ILE A 24 10.09 -5.78 15.93
N ASP A 25 11.25 -6.45 15.83
CA ASP A 25 12.55 -5.86 16.14
C ASP A 25 12.92 -4.84 15.06
N VAL A 26 12.93 -3.56 15.40
CA VAL A 26 13.19 -2.46 14.48
C VAL A 26 14.49 -1.74 14.84
N SER A 27 15.37 -1.60 13.83
CA SER A 27 16.48 -0.65 13.87
C SER A 27 16.20 0.48 12.89
N ILE A 28 16.36 1.74 13.32
CA ILE A 28 16.17 2.90 12.45
C ILE A 28 17.42 3.74 12.38
N ILE A 29 17.81 4.14 11.17
CA ILE A 29 19.03 4.87 10.86
C ILE A 29 18.65 6.28 10.36
N ASP A 30 19.28 7.31 10.88
CA ASP A 30 19.24 8.65 10.33
C ASP A 30 20.58 9.38 10.61
N SER A 31 20.96 10.27 9.71
CA SER A 31 22.17 11.10 9.90
C SER A 31 21.93 12.26 10.86
N ASP A 32 20.68 12.70 11.04
CA ASP A 32 20.30 13.73 11.99
C ASP A 32 19.78 13.12 13.30
N PRO A 33 20.50 13.27 14.43
CA PRO A 33 20.03 12.76 15.71
C PRO A 33 18.70 13.38 16.16
N LYS A 34 18.36 14.60 15.73
CA LYS A 34 17.07 15.25 16.05
C LYS A 34 15.88 14.57 15.37
N ALA A 35 16.11 13.92 14.24
CA ALA A 35 15.05 13.17 13.55
C ALA A 35 14.40 12.10 14.44
N PHE A 36 15.16 11.55 15.40
CA PHE A 36 14.64 10.52 16.32
C PHE A 36 13.63 11.04 17.35
N GLU A 37 13.45 12.35 17.49
CA GLU A 37 12.40 12.93 18.33
C GLU A 37 11.00 12.54 17.82
N LEU A 38 10.86 12.33 16.51
CA LEU A 38 9.61 11.88 15.88
C LEU A 38 9.15 10.49 16.35
N LEU A 39 10.04 9.68 16.90
CA LEU A 39 9.70 8.35 17.42
C LEU A 39 8.95 8.42 18.76
N GLY A 40 9.20 9.46 19.54
CA GLY A 40 8.63 9.61 20.86
C GLY A 40 9.22 8.65 21.90
N PRO A 41 8.78 8.75 23.16
CA PRO A 41 9.38 8.01 24.29
C PRO A 41 9.01 6.52 24.31
N THR A 42 7.97 6.10 23.62
CA THR A 42 7.47 4.71 23.64
C THR A 42 8.18 3.79 22.64
N PHE A 43 9.00 4.33 21.77
CA PHE A 43 9.74 3.52 20.80
C PHE A 43 10.86 2.73 21.46
N LYS A 44 10.78 1.41 21.38
CA LYS A 44 11.75 0.48 22.00
C LYS A 44 12.80 -0.07 21.03
N GLY A 45 12.74 0.29 19.75
CA GLY A 45 13.70 -0.17 18.75
C GLY A 45 15.05 0.53 18.85
N LYS A 46 16.03 0.03 18.10
CA LYS A 46 17.39 0.56 18.07
C LYS A 46 17.45 1.81 17.18
N LYS A 47 18.06 2.88 17.71
CA LYS A 47 18.36 4.13 16.96
C LYS A 47 19.85 4.11 16.60
N VAL A 48 20.18 4.33 15.34
CA VAL A 48 21.57 4.36 14.85
C VAL A 48 21.79 5.67 14.11
N ILE A 49 22.75 6.46 14.56
CA ILE A 49 23.11 7.72 13.92
C ILE A 49 24.16 7.44 12.84
N GLY A 50 23.89 7.87 11.61
CA GLY A 50 24.84 7.75 10.53
C GLY A 50 24.20 7.78 9.13
N ILE A 51 25.05 7.63 8.13
CA ILE A 51 24.65 7.61 6.72
C ILE A 51 24.08 6.23 6.38
N GLY A 52 22.85 6.18 5.86
CA GLY A 52 22.09 4.95 5.65
C GLY A 52 22.64 3.98 4.59
N PHE A 53 23.69 4.32 3.88
CA PHE A 53 24.43 3.40 2.99
C PHE A 53 25.88 3.19 3.42
N ASP A 54 26.29 3.68 4.58
CA ASP A 54 27.59 3.34 5.18
C ASP A 54 27.55 1.91 5.72
N GLN A 55 28.55 1.13 5.32
CA GLN A 55 28.60 -0.30 5.66
C GLN A 55 28.70 -0.54 7.18
N LYS A 56 29.49 0.27 7.88
CA LYS A 56 29.63 0.17 9.34
C LYS A 56 28.31 0.53 10.04
N VAL A 57 27.66 1.59 9.61
CA VAL A 57 26.36 2.03 10.15
C VAL A 57 25.29 0.95 9.94
N LEU A 58 25.27 0.33 8.76
CA LEU A 58 24.37 -0.78 8.44
C LEU A 58 24.67 -2.01 9.33
N SER A 59 25.95 -2.35 9.52
CA SER A 59 26.34 -3.44 10.43
C SER A 59 25.98 -3.13 11.87
N ASP A 60 26.22 -1.90 12.33
CA ASP A 60 25.80 -1.45 13.67
C ASP A 60 24.28 -1.56 13.86
N ALA A 61 23.50 -1.35 12.80
CA ALA A 61 22.05 -1.57 12.82
C ALA A 61 21.65 -3.07 12.80
N GLY A 62 22.59 -3.96 12.50
CA GLY A 62 22.42 -5.42 12.46
C GLY A 62 21.86 -5.94 11.15
N ILE A 63 22.32 -5.38 10.02
CA ILE A 63 21.82 -5.72 8.67
C ILE A 63 22.06 -7.17 8.28
N GLU A 64 23.12 -7.80 8.82
CA GLU A 64 23.47 -9.20 8.52
C GLU A 64 22.38 -10.19 8.94
N ARG A 65 21.51 -9.78 9.88
CA ARG A 65 20.39 -10.60 10.38
C ARG A 65 19.04 -9.99 10.06
N ALA A 66 18.99 -9.00 9.14
CA ALA A 66 17.76 -8.33 8.80
C ALA A 66 16.90 -9.18 7.84
N ASP A 67 15.64 -9.35 8.18
CA ASP A 67 14.63 -9.99 7.32
C ASP A 67 14.10 -9.04 6.26
N ALA A 68 14.15 -7.73 6.53
CA ALA A 68 13.69 -6.70 5.59
C ALA A 68 14.39 -5.36 5.82
N LEU A 69 14.44 -4.53 4.76
CA LEU A 69 14.92 -3.15 4.83
C LEU A 69 13.98 -2.23 4.04
N ALA A 70 13.68 -1.07 4.64
CA ALA A 70 12.95 0.02 4.02
C ALA A 70 13.81 1.29 3.98
N ALA A 71 14.15 1.77 2.77
CA ALA A 71 14.85 3.03 2.56
C ALA A 71 13.83 4.13 2.22
N VAL A 72 13.66 5.09 3.13
CA VAL A 72 12.58 6.11 3.07
C VAL A 72 13.06 7.53 3.38
N THR A 73 14.35 7.81 3.10
CA THR A 73 14.93 9.16 3.24
C THR A 73 14.33 10.14 2.21
N ALA A 74 14.63 11.41 2.31
CA ALA A 74 14.15 12.42 1.37
C ALA A 74 14.77 12.31 -0.05
N SER A 75 15.90 11.61 -0.22
CA SER A 75 16.61 11.46 -1.49
C SER A 75 16.36 10.09 -2.13
N ASP A 76 15.88 10.09 -3.37
CA ASP A 76 15.71 8.87 -4.17
C ASP A 76 17.05 8.15 -4.41
N GLU A 77 18.13 8.92 -4.59
CA GLU A 77 19.47 8.38 -4.81
C GLU A 77 20.00 7.65 -3.56
N VAL A 78 19.86 8.26 -2.39
CA VAL A 78 20.23 7.63 -1.11
C VAL A 78 19.41 6.35 -0.90
N ASN A 79 18.11 6.39 -1.15
CA ASN A 79 17.23 5.25 -1.00
C ASN A 79 17.63 4.11 -1.95
N LEU A 80 18.00 4.43 -3.20
CA LEU A 80 18.47 3.43 -4.15
C LEU A 80 19.77 2.79 -3.72
N VAL A 81 20.78 3.60 -3.37
CA VAL A 81 22.11 3.10 -2.98
C VAL A 81 21.99 2.19 -1.75
N ALA A 82 21.28 2.64 -0.74
CA ALA A 82 21.04 1.88 0.48
C ALA A 82 20.30 0.55 0.22
N ALA A 83 19.22 0.61 -0.58
CA ALA A 83 18.46 -0.57 -0.96
C ALA A 83 19.30 -1.56 -1.79
N ARG A 84 20.13 -1.05 -2.70
CA ARG A 84 21.02 -1.87 -3.52
C ARG A 84 22.10 -2.54 -2.65
N MET A 85 22.72 -1.83 -1.72
CA MET A 85 23.68 -2.41 -0.77
C MET A 85 23.02 -3.51 0.06
N ALA A 86 21.85 -3.24 0.64
CA ALA A 86 21.12 -4.24 1.40
C ALA A 86 20.84 -5.51 0.58
N LYS A 87 20.40 -5.33 -0.69
CA LYS A 87 20.03 -6.45 -1.58
C LYS A 87 21.24 -7.22 -2.09
N MET A 88 22.27 -6.52 -2.58
CA MET A 88 23.37 -7.14 -3.32
C MET A 88 24.55 -7.54 -2.43
N VAL A 89 24.85 -6.75 -1.40
CA VAL A 89 25.98 -7.02 -0.49
C VAL A 89 25.52 -7.87 0.69
N PHE A 90 24.51 -7.39 1.42
CA PHE A 90 24.03 -8.05 2.64
C PHE A 90 22.96 -9.13 2.40
N LYS A 91 22.50 -9.28 1.15
CA LYS A 91 21.52 -10.31 0.75
C LYS A 91 20.21 -10.27 1.56
N VAL A 92 19.79 -9.07 2.01
CA VAL A 92 18.53 -8.90 2.73
C VAL A 92 17.37 -9.39 1.85
N PRO A 93 16.51 -10.31 2.34
CA PRO A 93 15.50 -10.96 1.49
C PRO A 93 14.48 -9.99 0.91
N ARG A 94 13.98 -9.07 1.74
CA ARG A 94 12.93 -8.11 1.35
C ARG A 94 13.44 -6.69 1.49
N VAL A 95 13.57 -6.00 0.35
CA VAL A 95 14.07 -4.63 0.30
C VAL A 95 13.07 -3.76 -0.45
N SER A 96 12.68 -2.64 0.17
CA SER A 96 11.80 -1.64 -0.40
C SER A 96 12.44 -0.25 -0.33
N ALA A 97 12.23 0.55 -1.38
CA ALA A 97 12.71 1.92 -1.44
C ALA A 97 11.58 2.90 -1.78
N ARG A 98 11.53 4.02 -1.06
CA ARG A 98 10.69 5.14 -1.43
C ARG A 98 11.29 5.86 -2.63
N VAL A 99 10.47 6.17 -3.62
CA VAL A 99 10.88 6.89 -4.83
C VAL A 99 9.84 7.96 -5.16
N TYR A 100 10.26 9.21 -5.21
CA TYR A 100 9.38 10.32 -5.58
C TYR A 100 9.13 10.39 -7.07
N GLU A 101 10.17 10.17 -7.89
CA GLU A 101 10.05 10.20 -9.35
C GLU A 101 9.54 8.88 -9.93
N PRO A 102 8.33 8.84 -10.51
CA PRO A 102 7.76 7.59 -11.05
C PRO A 102 8.61 6.94 -12.16
N GLN A 103 9.38 7.75 -12.92
CA GLN A 103 10.26 7.23 -13.95
C GLN A 103 11.43 6.44 -13.37
N LYS A 104 12.03 6.91 -12.27
CA LYS A 104 13.09 6.20 -11.55
C LYS A 104 12.60 4.88 -10.96
N ALA A 105 11.35 4.82 -10.52
CA ALA A 105 10.76 3.61 -9.96
C ALA A 105 10.79 2.41 -10.93
N LYS A 106 10.63 2.66 -12.26
CA LYS A 106 10.73 1.61 -13.28
C LYS A 106 12.14 1.00 -13.34
N ILE A 107 13.17 1.85 -13.24
CA ILE A 107 14.58 1.43 -13.27
C ILE A 107 14.89 0.59 -12.02
N TYR A 108 14.48 1.04 -10.84
CA TYR A 108 14.75 0.36 -9.57
C TYR A 108 14.08 -1.01 -9.49
N ARG A 109 12.85 -1.14 -10.02
CA ARG A 109 12.16 -2.43 -10.11
C ARG A 109 12.89 -3.43 -11.00
N ARG A 110 13.52 -2.99 -12.13
CA ARG A 110 14.36 -3.85 -12.98
C ARG A 110 15.61 -4.36 -12.24
N MET A 111 16.06 -3.64 -11.21
CA MET A 111 17.17 -4.06 -10.33
C MET A 111 16.70 -4.96 -9.18
N GLY A 112 15.44 -5.41 -9.17
CA GLY A 112 14.88 -6.27 -8.16
C GLY A 112 14.56 -5.57 -6.83
N ILE A 113 14.49 -4.23 -6.81
CA ILE A 113 14.11 -3.42 -5.64
C ILE A 113 12.63 -3.08 -5.74
N GLN A 114 11.85 -3.42 -4.73
CA GLN A 114 10.47 -2.98 -4.64
C GLN A 114 10.42 -1.48 -4.38
N THR A 115 9.60 -0.76 -5.13
CA THR A 115 9.50 0.70 -5.00
C THR A 115 8.09 1.11 -4.61
N ILE A 116 8.00 2.10 -3.73
CA ILE A 116 6.76 2.75 -3.32
C ILE A 116 6.90 4.24 -3.64
N SER A 117 5.99 4.76 -4.48
CA SER A 117 5.91 6.19 -4.78
C SER A 117 4.75 6.83 -4.02
N PRO A 118 5.02 7.62 -2.97
CA PRO A 118 3.97 8.34 -2.26
C PRO A 118 3.24 9.34 -3.15
N VAL A 119 3.94 9.90 -4.13
CA VAL A 119 3.35 10.85 -5.10
C VAL A 119 2.28 10.17 -5.93
N THR A 120 2.59 9.01 -6.52
CA THR A 120 1.61 8.25 -7.32
C THR A 120 0.42 7.83 -6.46
N LEU A 121 0.67 7.28 -5.26
CA LEU A 121 -0.40 6.91 -4.34
C LEU A 121 -1.27 8.10 -3.92
N GLY A 122 -0.65 9.26 -3.67
CA GLY A 122 -1.36 10.50 -3.33
C GLY A 122 -2.21 11.01 -4.49
N ILE A 123 -1.67 11.05 -5.71
CA ILE A 123 -2.39 11.46 -6.91
C ILE A 123 -3.59 10.54 -7.15
N ASP A 124 -3.40 9.22 -7.12
CA ASP A 124 -4.46 8.24 -7.34
C ASP A 124 -5.58 8.41 -6.29
N ARG A 125 -5.21 8.67 -5.02
CA ARG A 125 -6.19 8.90 -3.96
C ARG A 125 -6.92 10.23 -4.12
N MET A 126 -6.23 11.31 -4.51
CA MET A 126 -6.86 12.61 -4.79
C MET A 126 -7.83 12.52 -5.96
N ILE A 127 -7.41 11.88 -7.07
CA ILE A 127 -8.30 11.64 -8.22
C ILE A 127 -9.54 10.88 -7.78
N SER A 128 -9.37 9.81 -7.00
CA SER A 128 -10.48 9.03 -6.46
C SER A 128 -11.44 9.90 -5.65
N THR A 129 -10.91 10.74 -4.78
CA THR A 129 -11.74 11.60 -3.90
C THR A 129 -12.44 12.71 -4.67
N LEU A 130 -11.78 13.33 -5.65
CA LEU A 130 -12.33 14.46 -6.39
C LEU A 130 -13.36 14.05 -7.45
N ILE A 131 -13.13 12.93 -8.12
CA ILE A 131 -14.00 12.49 -9.23
C ILE A 131 -15.11 11.58 -8.73
N TYR A 132 -14.91 10.86 -7.62
CA TYR A 132 -15.74 9.75 -7.20
C TYR A 132 -16.25 9.89 -5.76
N SER A 133 -16.63 11.10 -5.39
CA SER A 133 -17.06 11.44 -4.01
C SER A 133 -18.27 10.63 -3.49
N GLN A 134 -19.00 9.92 -4.34
CA GLN A 134 -20.18 9.12 -3.97
C GLN A 134 -19.96 7.60 -4.00
N LEU A 135 -18.81 7.12 -4.51
CA LEU A 135 -18.50 5.69 -4.59
C LEU A 135 -17.26 5.37 -3.76
N ASN A 136 -17.33 4.37 -2.91
CA ASN A 136 -16.21 3.88 -2.13
C ASN A 136 -15.20 3.16 -3.06
N ILE A 137 -14.24 3.89 -3.62
CA ILE A 137 -13.19 3.30 -4.45
C ILE A 137 -12.06 2.80 -3.58
N GLU A 138 -11.95 1.49 -3.48
CA GLU A 138 -10.87 0.83 -2.75
C GLU A 138 -9.53 0.88 -3.52
N ARG A 139 -9.57 0.63 -4.82
CA ARG A 139 -8.37 0.52 -5.63
C ARG A 139 -8.60 0.81 -7.11
N MET A 140 -7.64 1.48 -7.76
CA MET A 140 -7.55 1.60 -9.21
C MET A 140 -6.55 0.58 -9.80
N ILE A 141 -6.90 -0.02 -10.92
CA ILE A 141 -6.10 -1.00 -11.67
C ILE A 141 -5.70 -0.41 -13.01
N GLY A 142 -4.44 -0.62 -13.40
CA GLY A 142 -3.88 0.03 -14.59
C GLY A 142 -3.71 1.55 -14.36
N ALA A 143 -3.84 2.35 -15.40
CA ALA A 143 -3.83 3.82 -15.32
C ALA A 143 -5.25 4.38 -15.02
N GLY A 144 -5.98 3.77 -14.08
CA GLY A 144 -7.36 4.15 -13.75
C GLY A 144 -8.43 3.58 -14.70
N GLN A 145 -8.04 2.62 -15.54
CA GLN A 145 -8.94 2.02 -16.54
C GLN A 145 -10.03 1.14 -15.92
N VAL A 146 -9.72 0.51 -14.77
CA VAL A 146 -10.66 -0.30 -13.99
C VAL A 146 -10.55 0.12 -12.52
N SER A 147 -11.67 0.22 -11.83
CA SER A 147 -11.74 0.50 -10.41
C SER A 147 -12.36 -0.66 -9.65
N LEU A 148 -11.82 -1.00 -8.48
CA LEU A 148 -12.50 -1.81 -7.47
C LEU A 148 -13.34 -0.86 -6.61
N ILE A 149 -14.65 -1.09 -6.58
CA ILE A 149 -15.62 -0.23 -5.90
C ILE A 149 -16.45 -1.09 -4.97
N ASP A 150 -16.68 -0.59 -3.77
CA ASP A 150 -17.58 -1.19 -2.81
C ASP A 150 -18.93 -0.45 -2.81
N VAL A 151 -20.00 -1.22 -2.87
CA VAL A 151 -21.37 -0.70 -2.81
C VAL A 151 -22.21 -1.51 -1.84
N ASP A 152 -23.05 -0.82 -1.07
CA ASP A 152 -24.03 -1.48 -0.21
C ASP A 152 -25.24 -1.94 -1.05
N VAL A 153 -25.74 -3.13 -0.74
CA VAL A 153 -26.96 -3.64 -1.40
C VAL A 153 -28.17 -2.86 -0.94
N LYS A 154 -28.82 -2.19 -1.87
CA LYS A 154 -30.08 -1.48 -1.61
C LYS A 154 -31.24 -2.48 -1.55
N PRO A 155 -32.35 -2.12 -0.84
CA PRO A 155 -33.51 -3.01 -0.68
C PRO A 155 -34.07 -3.56 -1.98
N GLN A 156 -34.02 -2.79 -3.10
CA GLN A 156 -34.53 -3.21 -4.40
C GLN A 156 -33.73 -4.37 -5.01
N LEU A 157 -32.46 -4.55 -4.65
CA LEU A 157 -31.59 -5.61 -5.19
C LEU A 157 -31.63 -6.88 -4.35
N VAL A 158 -32.25 -6.85 -3.18
CA VAL A 158 -32.37 -8.07 -2.34
C VAL A 158 -33.14 -9.14 -3.09
N ASN A 159 -32.62 -10.37 -3.11
CA ASN A 159 -33.09 -11.54 -3.84
C ASN A 159 -32.88 -11.50 -5.37
N HIS A 160 -32.33 -10.42 -5.94
CA HIS A 160 -31.85 -10.43 -7.32
C HIS A 160 -30.54 -11.22 -7.43
N SER A 161 -30.33 -11.90 -8.55
CA SER A 161 -29.09 -12.62 -8.83
C SER A 161 -27.98 -11.66 -9.30
N ILE A 162 -26.73 -12.05 -9.09
CA ILE A 162 -25.58 -11.30 -9.59
C ILE A 162 -25.65 -11.10 -11.10
N LYS A 163 -26.05 -12.13 -11.83
CA LYS A 163 -26.16 -12.09 -13.29
C LYS A 163 -27.02 -10.92 -13.79
N GLU A 164 -28.01 -10.48 -13.02
CA GLU A 164 -28.90 -9.38 -13.38
C GLU A 164 -28.25 -7.99 -13.24
N THR A 165 -27.16 -7.90 -12.49
CA THR A 165 -26.46 -6.64 -12.20
C THR A 165 -25.12 -6.50 -12.95
N GLU A 166 -24.61 -7.57 -13.56
CA GLU A 166 -23.38 -7.52 -14.34
C GLU A 166 -23.61 -6.91 -15.73
N VAL A 167 -22.66 -6.09 -16.15
CA VAL A 167 -22.60 -5.56 -17.52
C VAL A 167 -21.31 -6.07 -18.14
N PRO A 168 -21.38 -7.02 -19.10
CA PRO A 168 -20.19 -7.64 -19.68
C PRO A 168 -19.19 -6.62 -20.20
N GLY A 169 -17.93 -6.74 -19.78
CA GLY A 169 -16.84 -5.84 -20.15
C GLY A 169 -16.86 -4.45 -19.48
N GLU A 170 -17.83 -4.17 -18.60
CA GLU A 170 -17.97 -2.87 -17.93
C GLU A 170 -18.11 -2.98 -16.41
N ILE A 171 -18.97 -3.88 -15.91
CA ILE A 171 -19.24 -4.07 -14.48
C ILE A 171 -19.26 -5.56 -14.19
N GLN A 172 -18.46 -5.98 -13.22
CA GLN A 172 -18.38 -7.37 -12.77
C GLN A 172 -18.37 -7.43 -11.24
N VAL A 173 -19.23 -8.30 -10.68
CA VAL A 173 -19.19 -8.62 -9.24
C VAL A 173 -18.05 -9.59 -8.98
N VAL A 174 -17.08 -9.19 -8.13
CA VAL A 174 -15.88 -9.99 -7.86
C VAL A 174 -15.89 -10.65 -6.49
N ALA A 175 -16.56 -10.04 -5.51
CA ALA A 175 -16.74 -10.61 -4.19
C ALA A 175 -17.98 -10.02 -3.51
N ILE A 176 -18.47 -10.70 -2.48
CA ILE A 176 -19.52 -10.21 -1.57
C ILE A 176 -19.02 -10.41 -0.14
N THR A 177 -19.17 -9.35 0.67
CA THR A 177 -18.99 -9.43 2.12
C THR A 177 -20.37 -9.50 2.77
N ARG A 178 -20.65 -10.61 3.44
CA ARG A 178 -21.91 -10.90 4.15
C ARG A 178 -21.61 -11.24 5.60
N ALA A 179 -22.20 -10.52 6.54
CA ALA A 179 -21.98 -10.73 7.97
C ALA A 179 -20.48 -10.81 8.35
N GLY A 180 -19.66 -9.93 7.76
CA GLY A 180 -18.22 -9.84 8.01
C GLY A 180 -17.37 -10.93 7.34
N LYS A 181 -17.96 -11.83 6.53
CA LYS A 181 -17.25 -12.86 5.76
C LYS A 181 -17.29 -12.55 4.27
N THR A 182 -16.13 -12.51 3.64
CA THR A 182 -16.00 -12.26 2.20
C THR A 182 -15.86 -13.57 1.44
N PHE A 183 -16.59 -13.71 0.34
CA PHE A 183 -16.53 -14.88 -0.55
C PHE A 183 -16.65 -14.47 -2.02
N ILE A 184 -16.18 -15.33 -2.92
CA ILE A 184 -16.35 -15.18 -4.36
C ILE A 184 -17.70 -15.82 -4.73
N PRO A 185 -18.65 -15.03 -5.26
CA PRO A 185 -19.97 -15.55 -5.59
C PRO A 185 -19.98 -16.23 -6.97
N ASN A 186 -21.05 -17.00 -7.22
CA ASN A 186 -21.37 -17.49 -8.55
C ASN A 186 -22.52 -16.65 -9.18
N PRO A 187 -22.77 -16.74 -10.50
CA PRO A 187 -23.78 -15.93 -11.17
C PRO A 187 -25.23 -16.09 -10.64
N ALA A 188 -25.53 -17.22 -10.00
CA ALA A 188 -26.84 -17.49 -9.40
C ALA A 188 -26.93 -17.05 -7.93
N THR A 189 -25.84 -16.56 -7.35
CA THR A 189 -25.85 -16.04 -5.98
C THR A 189 -26.78 -14.85 -5.90
N GLN A 190 -27.69 -14.87 -4.94
CA GLN A 190 -28.63 -13.76 -4.68
C GLN A 190 -28.07 -12.82 -3.63
N PHE A 191 -28.29 -11.51 -3.83
CA PHE A 191 -27.98 -10.49 -2.87
C PHE A 191 -28.89 -10.60 -1.64
N GLN A 192 -28.31 -10.32 -0.47
CA GLN A 192 -29.05 -10.22 0.79
C GLN A 192 -28.93 -8.82 1.38
N ARG A 193 -29.77 -8.52 2.34
CA ARG A 193 -29.71 -7.25 3.07
C ARG A 193 -28.35 -7.13 3.77
N ASP A 194 -27.78 -5.94 3.76
CA ASP A 194 -26.51 -5.58 4.40
C ASP A 194 -25.28 -6.26 3.76
N ASP A 195 -25.42 -6.86 2.56
CA ASP A 195 -24.27 -7.26 1.77
C ASP A 195 -23.49 -6.03 1.28
N ILE A 196 -22.16 -6.12 1.36
CA ILE A 196 -21.26 -5.21 0.67
C ILE A 196 -20.78 -5.92 -0.59
N VAL A 197 -21.02 -5.34 -1.75
CA VAL A 197 -20.67 -5.89 -3.06
C VAL A 197 -19.41 -5.22 -3.58
N HIS A 198 -18.40 -6.03 -3.88
CA HIS A 198 -17.14 -5.58 -4.47
C HIS A 198 -17.22 -5.72 -5.98
N LEU A 199 -17.07 -4.61 -6.70
CA LEU A 199 -17.25 -4.51 -8.15
C LEU A 199 -15.97 -4.12 -8.86
N PHE A 200 -15.62 -4.81 -9.95
CA PHE A 200 -14.76 -4.23 -10.97
C PHE A 200 -15.59 -3.39 -11.92
N VAL A 201 -15.23 -2.13 -12.07
CA VAL A 201 -15.94 -1.17 -12.89
C VAL A 201 -14.98 -0.49 -13.85
N LYS A 202 -15.28 -0.57 -15.15
CA LYS A 202 -14.52 0.11 -16.21
C LYS A 202 -14.67 1.62 -16.07
N PHE A 203 -13.60 2.35 -16.38
CA PHE A 203 -13.65 3.81 -16.47
C PHE A 203 -14.78 4.25 -17.42
N GLY A 204 -15.60 5.20 -17.00
CA GLY A 204 -16.75 5.70 -17.77
C GLY A 204 -18.06 4.92 -17.53
N SER A 205 -18.07 3.80 -16.80
CA SER A 205 -19.29 3.01 -16.53
C SER A 205 -19.90 3.24 -15.15
N LYS A 206 -19.46 4.26 -14.42
CA LYS A 206 -19.90 4.52 -13.05
C LYS A 206 -21.34 4.98 -12.92
N ASP A 207 -21.83 5.76 -13.88
CA ASP A 207 -23.24 6.14 -13.91
C ASP A 207 -24.17 4.92 -14.01
N LYS A 208 -23.67 3.81 -14.58
CA LYS A 208 -24.38 2.54 -14.62
C LYS A 208 -24.40 1.88 -13.25
N VAL A 209 -23.31 1.98 -12.48
CA VAL A 209 -23.27 1.49 -11.08
C VAL A 209 -24.32 2.23 -10.25
N SER A 210 -24.35 3.56 -10.35
CA SER A 210 -25.35 4.36 -9.63
C SER A 210 -26.79 3.99 -10.04
N ARG A 211 -27.05 3.68 -11.31
CA ARG A 211 -28.37 3.25 -11.75
C ARG A 211 -28.73 1.83 -11.27
N ILE A 212 -27.80 0.90 -11.31
CA ILE A 212 -28.03 -0.50 -10.95
C ILE A 212 -28.06 -0.66 -9.42
N PHE A 213 -27.11 -0.11 -8.71
CA PHE A 213 -26.94 -0.31 -7.27
C PHE A 213 -27.52 0.83 -6.43
N GLY A 214 -27.94 1.94 -7.05
CA GLY A 214 -28.49 3.09 -6.33
C GLY A 214 -27.46 3.85 -5.50
N ALA A 215 -26.17 3.77 -5.88
CA ALA A 215 -25.04 4.33 -5.15
C ALA A 215 -24.76 5.78 -5.59
#